data_807f65fda27915b6b80b6f90d50dd945
#
_entry.id   807f65fda27915b6b80b6f90d50dd945
#
_cell.length_a   1.000
_cell.length_b   1.000
_cell.length_c   1.000
_cell.angle_alpha   90.00
_cell.angle_beta   90.00
_cell.angle_gamma   90.00
#
_symmetry.space_group_name_H-M   'P 1'
#
loop_
_entity.id
_entity.type
_entity.pdbx_description
1 polymer ?
#
loop_
_entity_poly.entity_id
_entity_poly.type
_entity_poly.pdbx_seq_one_letter_code
_entity_poly.pdbx_strand_id
1 'polypeptide(L)'
;MIQKIRLTNFRNFKSKIFDFSPKTTVIVGPNASGKTNILEAIFLLSTGKSFHAQIEEEMVNYSAEIARISGRITNNELGIMDEKGERILNTKYKIPNSNLEVVLTRGLIDVGNSRPEPVARKKMLVNGVSRRLIDFAGNFKVVLFAPHDLGLVTESPSLRRKFLDNVLSQVDREYRRAILSYEKGLRQRNKLLFRIRDEGLSRSQLLFWNQ
;
A
#
# COMPACT_ATOMS: atom_id res chain seq x y z
N MET A 1 -6.42 6.27 13.41
CA MET A 1 -5.20 5.71 14.04
C MET A 1 -5.29 4.20 14.03
N ILE A 2 -4.17 3.47 13.84
CA ILE A 2 -4.15 2.02 13.94
C ILE A 2 -4.16 1.57 15.39
N GLN A 3 -5.06 0.63 15.73
CA GLN A 3 -5.14 0.05 17.08
C GLN A 3 -4.53 -1.35 17.12
N LYS A 4 -4.79 -2.13 16.09
CA LYS A 4 -4.40 -3.53 16.04
C LYS A 4 -4.11 -3.94 14.62
N ILE A 5 -3.07 -4.76 14.43
CA ILE A 5 -2.77 -5.42 13.18
C ILE A 5 -2.65 -6.92 13.40
N ARG A 6 -3.21 -7.70 12.50
CA ARG A 6 -3.03 -9.14 12.45
C ARG A 6 -2.34 -9.50 11.15
N LEU A 7 -1.27 -10.25 11.26
CA LEU A 7 -0.49 -10.79 10.16
C LEU A 7 -0.64 -12.30 10.13
N THR A 8 -1.01 -12.84 8.99
CA THR A 8 -1.08 -14.30 8.76
C THR A 8 -0.31 -14.61 7.50
N ASN A 9 0.69 -15.49 7.61
CA ASN A 9 1.57 -15.89 6.51
C ASN A 9 2.21 -14.72 5.75
N PHE A 10 2.51 -13.64 6.46
CA PHE A 10 3.09 -12.45 5.88
C PHE A 10 4.59 -12.37 6.21
N ARG A 11 5.44 -12.37 5.20
CA ARG A 11 6.89 -12.36 5.35
C ARG A 11 7.33 -13.50 6.29
N ASN A 12 8.01 -13.16 7.39
CA ASN A 12 8.48 -14.12 8.42
C ASN A 12 7.39 -14.47 9.47
N PHE A 13 6.22 -13.84 9.42
CA PHE A 13 5.14 -14.09 10.39
C PHE A 13 4.17 -15.15 9.88
N LYS A 14 4.08 -16.29 10.56
CA LYS A 14 3.03 -17.30 10.33
C LYS A 14 1.68 -16.82 10.84
N SER A 15 1.63 -16.39 12.11
CA SER A 15 0.46 -15.75 12.72
C SER A 15 0.90 -14.87 13.88
N LYS A 16 0.63 -13.58 13.80
CA LYS A 16 0.99 -12.62 14.84
C LYS A 16 -0.02 -11.49 14.92
N ILE A 17 -0.27 -11.02 16.14
CA ILE A 17 -1.09 -9.85 16.41
C ILE A 17 -0.23 -8.83 17.13
N PHE A 18 -0.38 -7.56 16.73
CA PHE A 18 0.27 -6.43 17.36
C PHE A 18 -0.79 -5.40 17.74
N ASP A 19 -0.74 -4.94 18.98
CA ASP A 19 -1.56 -3.85 19.48
C ASP A 19 -0.70 -2.58 19.54
N PHE A 20 -1.30 -1.44 19.19
CA PHE A 20 -0.59 -0.16 19.10
C PHE A 20 -1.16 0.84 20.12
N SER A 21 -0.25 1.54 20.78
CA SER A 21 -0.61 2.65 21.67
C SER A 21 -1.22 3.82 20.88
N PRO A 22 -2.16 4.54 21.46
CA PRO A 22 -2.70 5.76 20.84
C PRO A 22 -1.68 6.91 20.72
N LYS A 23 -0.57 6.88 21.44
CA LYS A 23 0.48 7.91 21.37
C LYS A 23 1.70 7.41 20.64
N THR A 24 2.54 6.64 21.29
CA THR A 24 3.81 6.16 20.75
C THR A 24 3.92 4.66 20.98
N THR A 25 4.33 3.94 19.96
CA THR A 25 4.68 2.51 20.04
C THR A 25 6.12 2.35 19.58
N VAL A 26 6.94 1.74 20.43
CA VAL A 26 8.32 1.42 20.10
C VAL A 26 8.41 -0.07 19.79
N ILE A 27 8.96 -0.41 18.61
CA ILE A 27 9.15 -1.79 18.16
C ILE A 27 10.62 -2.13 18.30
N VAL A 28 10.93 -3.02 19.26
CA VAL A 28 12.30 -3.44 19.54
C VAL A 28 12.47 -4.95 19.29
N GLY A 29 13.69 -5.36 19.00
CA GLY A 29 14.03 -6.76 18.76
C GLY A 29 15.34 -6.91 17.99
N PRO A 30 15.89 -8.12 17.90
CA PRO A 30 17.11 -8.41 17.15
C PRO A 30 16.96 -8.14 15.64
N ASN A 31 18.07 -8.15 14.91
CA ASN A 31 18.02 -8.06 13.45
C ASN A 31 17.26 -9.26 12.88
N ALA A 32 16.62 -9.06 11.74
CA ALA A 32 15.76 -10.05 11.08
C ALA A 32 14.50 -10.51 11.87
N SER A 33 14.19 -9.93 13.03
CA SER A 33 12.97 -10.29 13.79
C SER A 33 11.65 -9.85 13.12
N GLY A 34 11.71 -9.08 12.04
CA GLY A 34 10.53 -8.63 11.30
C GLY A 34 10.04 -7.21 11.64
N LYS A 35 10.82 -6.39 12.36
CA LYS A 35 10.43 -5.00 12.67
C LYS A 35 10.02 -4.21 11.42
N THR A 36 10.83 -4.27 10.37
CA THR A 36 10.53 -3.63 9.09
C THR A 36 9.29 -4.22 8.41
N ASN A 37 9.05 -5.52 8.57
CA ASN A 37 7.88 -6.19 8.01
C ASN A 37 6.58 -5.70 8.66
N ILE A 38 6.61 -5.31 9.94
CA ILE A 38 5.46 -4.68 10.61
C ILE A 38 5.17 -3.31 9.99
N LEU A 39 6.19 -2.48 9.78
CA LEU A 39 6.05 -1.19 9.12
C LEU A 39 5.55 -1.35 7.67
N GLU A 40 6.07 -2.35 6.94
CA GLU A 40 5.62 -2.69 5.59
C GLU A 40 4.13 -3.06 5.58
N ALA A 41 3.67 -3.84 6.53
CA ALA A 41 2.27 -4.21 6.66
C ALA A 41 1.36 -2.99 6.94
N ILE A 42 1.80 -2.07 7.80
CA ILE A 42 1.09 -0.81 8.09
C ILE A 42 1.00 0.04 6.82
N PHE A 43 2.10 0.20 6.11
CA PHE A 43 2.17 0.96 4.87
C PHE A 43 1.30 0.34 3.77
N LEU A 44 1.30 -0.99 3.66
CA LEU A 44 0.47 -1.73 2.72
C LEU A 44 -1.04 -1.52 2.99
N LEU A 45 -1.46 -1.50 4.26
CA LEU A 45 -2.85 -1.19 4.65
C LEU A 45 -3.26 0.25 4.32
N SER A 46 -2.33 1.18 4.25
CA SER A 46 -2.59 2.57 3.91
C SER A 46 -2.67 2.80 2.40
N THR A 47 -1.68 2.32 1.67
CA THR A 47 -1.44 2.67 0.27
C THR A 47 -1.84 1.56 -0.71
N GLY A 48 -2.05 0.33 -0.22
CA GLY A 48 -2.21 -0.86 -1.06
C GLY A 48 -0.94 -1.28 -1.81
N LYS A 49 0.21 -0.64 -1.53
CA LYS A 49 1.52 -0.93 -2.15
C LYS A 49 2.55 -1.21 -1.05
N SER A 50 3.54 -2.07 -1.31
CA SER A 50 4.73 -2.21 -0.47
C SER A 50 5.74 -1.10 -0.80
N PHE A 51 6.52 -0.68 0.19
CA PHE A 51 7.71 0.16 -0.05
C PHE A 51 8.98 -0.68 -0.28
N HIS A 52 8.93 -1.98 -0.01
CA HIS A 52 10.07 -2.88 -0.06
C HIS A 52 9.95 -3.93 -1.17
N ALA A 53 8.79 -4.61 -1.29
CA ALA A 53 8.56 -5.64 -2.30
C ALA A 53 8.30 -5.03 -3.69
N GLN A 54 8.87 -5.66 -4.72
CA GLN A 54 8.60 -5.31 -6.12
C GLN A 54 7.36 -6.04 -6.65
N ILE A 55 7.16 -7.28 -6.21
CA ILE A 55 6.02 -8.12 -6.56
C ILE A 55 5.31 -8.63 -5.30
N GLU A 56 4.00 -8.87 -5.41
CA GLU A 56 3.15 -9.27 -4.29
C GLU A 56 3.59 -10.61 -3.65
N GLU A 57 4.11 -11.53 -4.43
CA GLU A 57 4.56 -12.86 -3.99
C GLU A 57 5.64 -12.81 -2.93
N GLU A 58 6.53 -11.80 -2.99
CA GLU A 58 7.62 -11.62 -2.02
C GLU A 58 7.11 -11.38 -0.60
N MET A 59 5.88 -10.92 -0.45
CA MET A 59 5.26 -10.65 0.84
C MET A 59 4.56 -11.87 1.43
N VAL A 60 4.32 -12.93 0.63
CA VAL A 60 3.73 -14.19 1.10
C VAL A 60 4.80 -15.05 1.74
N ASN A 61 4.53 -15.60 2.91
CA ASN A 61 5.46 -16.52 3.59
C ASN A 61 5.79 -17.71 2.70
N TYR A 62 7.05 -18.15 2.71
CA TYR A 62 7.54 -19.21 1.81
C TYR A 62 6.77 -20.54 1.96
N SER A 63 6.25 -20.83 3.16
CA SER A 63 5.51 -22.06 3.46
C SER A 63 4.00 -21.93 3.21
N ALA A 64 3.53 -20.86 2.53
CA ALA A 64 2.11 -20.59 2.34
C ALA A 64 1.82 -20.06 0.94
N GLU A 65 0.59 -20.24 0.49
CA GLU A 65 0.09 -19.72 -0.80
C GLU A 65 -0.63 -18.38 -0.64
N ILE A 66 -1.15 -18.13 0.57
CA ILE A 66 -1.96 -16.96 0.89
C ILE A 66 -1.40 -16.27 2.12
N ALA A 67 -1.23 -14.95 2.03
CA ALA A 67 -0.98 -14.08 3.17
C ALA A 67 -2.17 -13.14 3.39
N ARG A 68 -2.41 -12.81 4.66
CA ARG A 68 -3.48 -11.91 5.07
C ARG A 68 -2.97 -10.89 6.08
N ILE A 69 -3.21 -9.63 5.79
CA ILE A 69 -2.90 -8.49 6.64
C ILE A 69 -4.22 -7.81 6.97
N SER A 70 -4.59 -7.72 8.23
CA SER A 70 -5.79 -7.00 8.64
C SER A 70 -5.49 -6.00 9.74
N GLY A 71 -6.05 -4.80 9.64
CA GLY A 71 -5.86 -3.70 10.57
C GLY A 71 -7.18 -3.11 11.03
N ARG A 72 -7.30 -2.92 12.35
CA ARG A 72 -8.38 -2.14 12.93
C ARG A 72 -7.93 -0.69 13.08
N ILE A 73 -8.62 0.18 12.36
CA ILE A 73 -8.35 1.61 12.33
C ILE A 73 -9.46 2.33 13.10
N THR A 74 -9.09 3.11 14.10
CA THR A 74 -10.01 4.07 14.71
C THR A 74 -9.73 5.44 14.11
N ASN A 75 -10.78 6.07 13.66
CA ASN A 75 -10.75 7.47 13.31
C ASN A 75 -11.05 8.28 14.57
N ASN A 76 -10.04 8.38 15.45
CA ASN A 76 -10.11 9.40 16.49
C ASN A 76 -10.10 10.74 15.76
N GLU A 77 -11.12 11.53 15.98
CA GLU A 77 -11.17 12.90 15.54
C GLU A 77 -9.86 13.58 16.00
N LEU A 78 -9.01 13.94 15.05
CA LEU A 78 -7.99 14.93 15.31
C LEU A 78 -8.77 16.21 15.53
N GLY A 79 -9.04 16.53 16.78
CA GLY A 79 -9.59 17.83 17.13
C GLY A 79 -8.66 18.88 16.54
N ILE A 80 -9.14 19.61 15.55
CA ILE A 80 -8.46 20.83 15.10
C ILE A 80 -8.49 21.74 16.32
N MET A 81 -7.33 22.16 16.79
CA MET A 81 -7.24 23.20 17.81
C MET A 81 -7.53 24.54 17.12
N ASP A 82 -8.41 25.32 17.68
CA ASP A 82 -8.59 26.71 17.25
C ASP A 82 -7.41 27.58 17.72
N GLU A 83 -7.41 28.82 17.27
CA GLU A 83 -6.38 29.80 17.66
C GLU A 83 -6.30 30.04 19.18
N LYS A 84 -7.28 29.57 19.95
CA LYS A 84 -7.36 29.67 21.41
C LYS A 84 -6.96 28.38 22.11
N GLY A 85 -6.57 27.33 21.36
CA GLY A 85 -6.19 26.03 21.92
C GLY A 85 -7.37 25.16 22.37
N GLU A 86 -8.61 25.48 21.97
CA GLU A 86 -9.78 24.66 22.25
C GLU A 86 -9.98 23.62 21.13
N ARG A 87 -10.35 22.40 21.50
CA ARG A 87 -10.66 21.34 20.56
C ARG A 87 -11.97 21.62 19.84
N ILE A 88 -11.91 22.00 18.57
CA ILE A 88 -13.09 22.02 17.69
C ILE A 88 -13.43 20.56 17.32
N LEU A 89 -14.36 19.96 18.06
CA LEU A 89 -14.96 18.69 17.69
C LEU A 89 -15.90 18.93 16.52
N ASN A 90 -15.40 18.73 15.30
CA ASN A 90 -16.23 18.78 14.11
C ASN A 90 -17.07 17.50 14.01
N THR A 91 -18.18 17.47 14.78
CA THR A 91 -19.08 16.31 14.96
C THR A 91 -19.79 15.85 13.69
N LYS A 92 -19.66 16.59 12.58
CA LYS A 92 -20.33 16.27 11.30
C LYS A 92 -19.77 15.07 10.56
N TYR A 93 -18.56 14.56 10.88
CA TYR A 93 -17.94 13.45 10.18
C TYR A 93 -17.33 12.44 11.14
N LYS A 94 -18.17 11.74 11.93
CA LYS A 94 -17.73 10.49 12.56
C LYS A 94 -17.43 9.48 11.45
N ILE A 95 -16.17 9.38 11.05
CA ILE A 95 -15.74 8.26 10.21
C ILE A 95 -15.75 7.03 11.11
N PRO A 96 -16.60 6.03 10.85
CA PRO A 96 -16.68 4.86 11.71
C PRO A 96 -15.36 4.09 11.72
N ASN A 97 -15.10 3.36 12.81
CA ASN A 97 -14.00 2.42 12.89
C ASN A 97 -13.99 1.55 11.63
N SER A 98 -12.85 1.47 10.97
CA SER A 98 -12.72 0.70 9.73
C SER A 98 -11.81 -0.49 9.92
N ASN A 99 -12.22 -1.63 9.41
CA ASN A 99 -11.37 -2.78 9.26
C ASN A 99 -10.81 -2.78 7.82
N LEU A 100 -9.51 -2.62 7.70
CA LEU A 100 -8.81 -2.72 6.43
C LEU A 100 -8.14 -4.08 6.33
N GLU A 101 -8.20 -4.68 5.15
CA GLU A 101 -7.59 -5.98 4.92
C GLU A 101 -6.98 -6.04 3.53
N VAL A 102 -5.80 -6.66 3.46
CA VAL A 102 -5.13 -7.00 2.21
C VAL A 102 -4.86 -8.50 2.23
N VAL A 103 -5.34 -9.18 1.20
CA VAL A 103 -5.06 -10.59 0.94
C VAL A 103 -4.11 -10.66 -0.24
N LEU A 104 -3.03 -11.40 -0.10
CA LEU A 104 -2.01 -11.62 -1.11
C LEU A 104 -1.94 -13.10 -1.44
N THR A 105 -1.72 -13.42 -2.71
CA THR A 105 -1.56 -14.80 -3.18
C THR A 105 -0.36 -14.89 -4.12
N ARG A 106 0.10 -16.11 -4.39
CA ARG A 106 1.13 -16.38 -5.41
C ARG A 106 0.58 -16.40 -6.84
N GLY A 107 -0.72 -16.11 -7.02
CA GLY A 107 -1.39 -16.11 -8.32
C GLY A 107 -1.97 -17.46 -8.75
N LEU A 108 -1.63 -18.52 -8.02
CA LEU A 108 -2.18 -19.87 -8.19
C LEU A 108 -2.55 -20.41 -6.81
N ILE A 109 -3.67 -21.11 -6.69
CA ILE A 109 -4.09 -21.80 -5.47
C ILE A 109 -4.43 -23.25 -5.82
N ASP A 110 -3.87 -24.19 -5.07
CA ASP A 110 -4.27 -25.60 -5.14
C ASP A 110 -5.57 -25.80 -4.35
N VAL A 111 -6.62 -26.16 -5.07
CA VAL A 111 -7.95 -26.44 -4.50
C VAL A 111 -8.17 -27.95 -4.25
N GLY A 112 -7.10 -28.74 -4.36
CA GLY A 112 -7.16 -30.20 -4.09
C GLY A 112 -7.75 -31.04 -5.21
N ASN A 113 -8.15 -30.44 -6.34
CA ASN A 113 -8.82 -31.10 -7.47
C ASN A 113 -8.00 -31.09 -8.77
N SER A 114 -6.73 -31.48 -8.73
CA SER A 114 -5.91 -31.83 -9.89
C SER A 114 -5.15 -30.72 -10.60
N ARG A 115 -5.57 -29.46 -10.62
CA ARG A 115 -4.78 -28.35 -11.23
C ARG A 115 -4.92 -27.06 -10.42
N PRO A 116 -3.80 -26.37 -10.13
CA PRO A 116 -3.86 -25.06 -9.49
C PRO A 116 -4.69 -24.06 -10.32
N GLU A 117 -5.62 -23.35 -9.67
CA GLU A 117 -6.45 -22.35 -10.32
C GLU A 117 -5.81 -20.97 -10.24
N PRO A 118 -5.86 -20.17 -11.34
CA PRO A 118 -5.38 -18.80 -11.32
C PRO A 118 -6.29 -17.91 -10.48
N VAL A 119 -5.69 -17.18 -9.53
CA VAL A 119 -6.38 -16.26 -8.64
C VAL A 119 -5.74 -14.89 -8.66
N ALA A 120 -6.50 -13.88 -8.25
CA ALA A 120 -5.97 -12.52 -8.13
C ALA A 120 -4.84 -12.49 -7.10
N ARG A 121 -3.67 -11.95 -7.49
CA ARG A 121 -2.49 -11.84 -6.62
C ARG A 121 -2.70 -10.93 -5.43
N LYS A 122 -3.63 -9.98 -5.53
CA LYS A 122 -3.97 -9.06 -4.45
C LYS A 122 -5.45 -8.72 -4.43
N LYS A 123 -6.04 -8.78 -3.24
CA LYS A 123 -7.40 -8.33 -2.95
C LYS A 123 -7.38 -7.40 -1.75
N MET A 124 -8.07 -6.28 -1.84
CA MET A 124 -8.15 -5.28 -0.78
C MET A 124 -9.60 -5.15 -0.34
N LEU A 125 -9.82 -5.13 0.97
CA LEU A 125 -11.15 -5.05 1.55
C LEU A 125 -11.22 -3.91 2.58
N VAL A 126 -12.36 -3.22 2.57
CA VAL A 126 -12.75 -2.23 3.58
C VAL A 126 -14.04 -2.73 4.21
N ASN A 127 -14.02 -3.01 5.50
CA ASN A 127 -15.15 -3.59 6.25
C ASN A 127 -15.71 -4.86 5.59
N GLY A 128 -14.83 -5.74 5.10
CA GLY A 128 -15.18 -6.99 4.44
C GLY A 128 -15.59 -6.85 2.95
N VAL A 129 -15.77 -5.63 2.44
CA VAL A 129 -16.16 -5.39 1.05
C VAL A 129 -14.92 -5.15 0.19
N SER A 130 -14.80 -5.90 -0.90
CA SER A 130 -13.69 -5.75 -1.86
C SER A 130 -13.71 -4.36 -2.50
N ARG A 131 -12.53 -3.72 -2.56
CA ARG A 131 -12.33 -2.39 -3.12
C ARG A 131 -11.18 -2.38 -4.12
N ARG A 132 -11.28 -1.50 -5.12
CA ARG A 132 -10.16 -1.19 -6.01
C ARG A 132 -9.15 -0.32 -5.27
N LEU A 133 -7.91 -0.30 -5.73
CA LEU A 133 -6.83 0.50 -5.13
C LEU A 133 -7.23 1.97 -4.94
N ILE A 134 -7.92 2.56 -5.91
CA ILE A 134 -8.36 3.96 -5.86
C ILE A 134 -9.33 4.25 -4.71
N ASP A 135 -10.13 3.25 -4.30
CA ASP A 135 -11.14 3.37 -3.25
C ASP A 135 -10.63 2.81 -1.91
N PHE A 136 -9.56 2.02 -1.93
CA PHE A 136 -8.92 1.46 -0.74
C PHE A 136 -7.92 2.44 -0.13
N ALA A 137 -6.99 2.97 -0.92
CA ALA A 137 -5.98 3.91 -0.44
C ALA A 137 -6.64 5.20 0.06
N GLY A 138 -6.11 5.76 1.16
CA GLY A 138 -6.63 6.97 1.80
C GLY A 138 -7.68 6.72 2.90
N ASN A 139 -8.19 5.49 3.09
CA ASN A 139 -9.00 5.14 4.26
C ASN A 139 -8.18 5.16 5.56
N PHE A 140 -6.90 4.96 5.46
CA PHE A 140 -5.92 5.09 6.52
C PHE A 140 -4.70 5.83 5.96
N LYS A 141 -4.23 6.87 6.61
CA LYS A 141 -3.14 7.71 6.13
C LYS A 141 -1.89 7.47 6.97
N VAL A 142 -0.76 7.26 6.30
CA VAL A 142 0.53 6.95 6.92
C VAL A 142 1.63 7.76 6.24
N VAL A 143 2.53 8.31 7.01
CA VAL A 143 3.81 8.81 6.51
C VAL A 143 4.90 7.89 7.03
N LEU A 144 5.64 7.29 6.11
CA LEU A 144 6.83 6.50 6.42
C LEU A 144 8.06 7.41 6.28
N PHE A 145 8.92 7.40 7.26
CA PHE A 145 10.22 8.03 7.20
C PHE A 145 11.29 7.01 7.62
N ALA A 146 12.26 6.80 6.78
CA ALA A 146 13.34 5.83 6.97
C ALA A 146 14.71 6.49 6.73
N PRO A 147 15.82 5.93 7.16
CA PRO A 147 17.15 6.53 7.01
C PRO A 147 17.52 6.93 5.58
N HIS A 148 17.04 6.17 4.57
CA HIS A 148 17.28 6.51 3.16
C HIS A 148 16.48 7.74 2.68
N ASP A 149 15.44 8.15 3.40
CA ASP A 149 14.66 9.35 3.08
C ASP A 149 15.42 10.65 3.39
N LEU A 150 16.54 10.56 4.11
CA LEU A 150 17.49 11.68 4.24
C LEU A 150 17.98 12.14 2.85
N GLY A 151 18.04 11.22 1.88
CA GLY A 151 18.32 11.52 0.48
C GLY A 151 17.27 12.41 -0.22
N LEU A 152 16.10 12.64 0.38
CA LEU A 152 15.10 13.57 -0.19
C LEU A 152 15.67 14.99 -0.36
N VAL A 153 16.62 15.39 0.48
CA VAL A 153 17.25 16.71 0.41
C VAL A 153 18.45 16.69 -0.54
N THR A 154 19.28 15.67 -0.46
CA THR A 154 20.61 15.62 -1.09
C THR A 154 20.64 14.88 -2.43
N GLU A 155 19.70 13.98 -2.69
CA GLU A 155 19.70 13.11 -3.86
C GLU A 155 18.75 13.60 -4.98
N SER A 156 18.41 12.68 -5.89
CA SER A 156 17.73 13.00 -7.12
C SER A 156 16.28 13.51 -6.93
N PRO A 157 15.78 14.39 -7.82
CA PRO A 157 14.40 14.85 -7.81
C PRO A 157 13.35 13.73 -7.90
N SER A 158 13.74 12.55 -8.38
CA SER A 158 12.83 11.40 -8.47
C SER A 158 12.39 10.87 -7.11
N LEU A 159 13.28 10.89 -6.10
CA LEU A 159 12.93 10.52 -4.73
C LEU A 159 11.91 11.48 -4.13
N ARG A 160 12.12 12.80 -4.32
CA ARG A 160 11.16 13.82 -3.86
C ARG A 160 9.78 13.64 -4.50
N ARG A 161 9.73 13.43 -5.83
CA ARG A 161 8.46 13.16 -6.51
C ARG A 161 7.77 11.92 -5.95
N LYS A 162 8.48 10.80 -5.84
CA LYS A 162 7.93 9.55 -5.30
C LYS A 162 7.38 9.72 -3.88
N PHE A 163 8.08 10.47 -3.02
CA PHE A 163 7.61 10.78 -1.67
C PHE A 163 6.31 11.60 -1.71
N LEU A 164 6.29 12.68 -2.49
CA LEU A 164 5.09 13.53 -2.64
C LEU A 164 3.93 12.76 -3.26
N ASP A 165 4.16 11.95 -4.29
CA ASP A 165 3.15 11.10 -4.92
C ASP A 165 2.53 10.14 -3.90
N ASN A 166 3.33 9.55 -3.01
CA ASN A 166 2.84 8.69 -1.95
C ASN A 166 1.95 9.43 -0.95
N VAL A 167 2.33 10.65 -0.54
CA VAL A 167 1.56 11.47 0.40
C VAL A 167 0.28 11.98 -0.26
N LEU A 168 0.39 12.61 -1.43
CA LEU A 168 -0.75 13.20 -2.14
C LEU A 168 -1.79 12.15 -2.54
N SER A 169 -1.34 10.97 -2.98
CA SER A 169 -2.24 9.87 -3.32
C SER A 169 -3.08 9.37 -2.14
N GLN A 170 -2.68 9.61 -0.90
CA GLN A 170 -3.46 9.22 0.28
C GLN A 170 -4.53 10.27 0.63
N VAL A 171 -4.31 11.54 0.32
CA VAL A 171 -5.19 12.64 0.74
C VAL A 171 -6.13 13.10 -0.36
N ASP A 172 -5.69 13.04 -1.61
CA ASP A 172 -6.45 13.49 -2.77
C ASP A 172 -6.81 12.33 -3.69
N ARG A 173 -8.12 12.13 -3.91
CA ARG A 173 -8.64 11.04 -4.74
C ARG A 173 -8.44 11.30 -6.23
N GLU A 174 -8.51 12.55 -6.66
CA GLU A 174 -8.31 12.92 -8.07
C GLU A 174 -6.83 12.78 -8.43
N TYR A 175 -5.95 13.27 -7.58
CA TYR A 175 -4.51 13.05 -7.72
C TYR A 175 -4.17 11.56 -7.80
N ARG A 176 -4.74 10.75 -6.92
CA ARG A 176 -4.58 9.29 -6.93
C ARG A 176 -5.02 8.66 -8.25
N ARG A 177 -6.16 9.13 -8.80
CA ARG A 177 -6.65 8.68 -10.11
C ARG A 177 -5.66 9.04 -11.22
N ALA A 178 -5.20 10.28 -11.22
CA ALA A 178 -4.27 10.79 -12.21
C ALA A 178 -2.94 10.01 -12.20
N ILE A 179 -2.33 9.84 -11.03
CA ILE A 179 -1.04 9.13 -10.92
C ILE A 179 -1.16 7.65 -11.31
N LEU A 180 -2.26 6.97 -10.94
CA LEU A 180 -2.49 5.58 -11.34
C LEU A 180 -2.69 5.44 -12.87
N SER A 181 -3.36 6.40 -13.50
CA SER A 181 -3.52 6.46 -14.95
C SER A 181 -2.20 6.73 -15.64
N TYR A 182 -1.42 7.68 -15.14
CA TYR A 182 -0.09 7.99 -15.63
C TYR A 182 0.85 6.78 -15.54
N GLU A 183 0.94 6.12 -14.37
CA GLU A 183 1.78 4.92 -14.19
C GLU A 183 1.37 3.80 -15.15
N LYS A 184 0.06 3.61 -15.39
CA LYS A 184 -0.44 2.62 -16.35
C LYS A 184 -0.03 2.98 -17.78
N GLY A 185 -0.24 4.23 -18.17
CA GLY A 185 0.14 4.74 -19.48
C GLY A 185 1.64 4.60 -19.74
N LEU A 186 2.46 5.00 -18.76
CA LEU A 186 3.93 4.89 -18.85
C LEU A 186 4.39 3.44 -19.05
N ARG A 187 3.81 2.48 -18.30
CA ARG A 187 4.13 1.05 -18.49
C ARG A 187 3.75 0.56 -19.89
N GLN A 188 2.59 0.94 -20.41
CA GLN A 188 2.15 0.55 -21.75
C GLN A 188 3.06 1.17 -22.82
N ARG A 189 3.38 2.46 -22.70
CA ARG A 189 4.30 3.14 -23.62
C ARG A 189 5.69 2.50 -23.59
N ASN A 190 6.24 2.21 -22.42
CA ASN A 190 7.55 1.57 -22.29
C ASN A 190 7.56 0.16 -22.91
N LYS A 191 6.48 -0.62 -22.71
CA LYS A 191 6.32 -1.94 -23.35
C LYS A 191 6.28 -1.82 -24.87
N LEU A 192 5.59 -0.81 -25.39
CA LEU A 192 5.54 -0.55 -26.83
C LEU A 192 6.91 -0.13 -27.39
N LEU A 193 7.63 0.75 -26.70
CA LEU A 193 8.99 1.15 -27.06
C LEU A 193 9.96 -0.05 -27.10
N PHE A 194 9.84 -0.94 -26.11
CA PHE A 194 10.61 -2.18 -26.09
C PHE A 194 10.33 -3.03 -27.34
N ARG A 195 9.04 -3.23 -27.68
CA ARG A 195 8.65 -4.01 -28.86
C ARG A 195 9.08 -3.36 -30.19
N ILE A 196 9.06 -2.04 -30.27
CA ILE A 196 9.57 -1.30 -31.45
C ILE A 196 11.07 -1.53 -31.61
N ARG A 197 11.82 -1.49 -30.50
CA ARG A 197 13.27 -1.67 -30.52
C ARG A 197 13.68 -3.12 -30.84
N ASP A 198 13.04 -4.11 -30.19
CA ASP A 198 13.51 -5.49 -30.19
C ASP A 198 12.74 -6.38 -31.17
N GLU A 199 11.46 -6.07 -31.46
CA GLU A 199 10.59 -6.84 -32.37
C GLU A 199 10.38 -6.14 -33.74
N GLY A 200 10.95 -4.94 -33.94
CA GLY A 200 10.83 -4.21 -35.22
C GLY A 200 9.44 -3.64 -35.52
N LEU A 201 8.58 -3.44 -34.52
CA LEU A 201 7.27 -2.83 -34.75
C LEU A 201 7.38 -1.40 -35.31
N SER A 202 6.37 -1.00 -36.08
CA SER A 202 6.30 0.35 -36.65
C SER A 202 6.19 1.43 -35.57
N ARG A 203 6.97 2.51 -35.73
CA ARG A 203 6.90 3.71 -34.87
C ARG A 203 5.56 4.44 -34.93
N SER A 204 4.74 4.20 -35.95
CA SER A 204 3.40 4.78 -36.08
C SER A 204 2.50 4.43 -34.88
N GLN A 205 2.75 3.32 -34.19
CA GLN A 205 2.02 2.95 -32.97
C GLN A 205 2.26 3.90 -31.79
N LEU A 206 3.31 4.75 -31.86
CA LEU A 206 3.57 5.78 -30.85
C LEU A 206 2.74 7.06 -31.03
N LEU A 207 2.07 7.26 -32.16
CA LEU A 207 1.33 8.49 -32.44
C LEU A 207 0.32 8.85 -31.35
N PHE A 208 -0.40 7.85 -30.83
CA PHE A 208 -1.32 8.04 -29.71
C PHE A 208 -0.65 8.52 -28.42
N TRP A 209 0.61 8.19 -28.21
CA TRP A 209 1.37 8.50 -26.98
C TRP A 209 2.14 9.82 -27.06
N ASN A 210 2.17 10.46 -28.21
CA ASN A 210 2.89 11.70 -28.47
C ASN A 210 1.93 12.93 -28.51
N GLN A 211 0.67 12.70 -28.27
CA GLN A 211 -0.34 13.75 -28.07
C GLN A 211 -0.43 14.12 -26.58
#